data_4671028a37674008469815ffc8177911
#
_entry.id   4671028a37674008469815ffc8177911
#
_cell.length_a   1.000
_cell.length_b   1.000
_cell.length_c   1.000
_cell.angle_alpha   90.00
_cell.angle_beta   90.00
_cell.angle_gamma   90.00
#
_symmetry.space_group_name_H-M   'P 1'
#
loop_
_entity.id
_entity.type
_entity.pdbx_description
1 polymer ?
#
loop_
_entity_poly.entity_id
_entity_poly.type
_entity_poly.pdbx_seq_one_letter_code
_entity_poly.pdbx_strand_id
1 'polypeptide(L)'
;MSDTVQILKTLLSEGSFVSAAKRLAVTQSYLSQFVQKLEKNYGVKLIDRNSRPLQLTKLGAVILENLEKIEIIQRKTQDMCNDYLQLKVGEIRIASNSERTSAVLPPVIASFNRKFPNIRLNLEFNLHLDEVCDLLIQGKADIGITFESLLSREYNAYTLLSENYLLALPRTEETVLIGSPYSVDGRYRKLQKQDAEIIRKFPMINTYRHEERQESLSKFLGTDLKTSNISALTVQNRLSFVAQGIGCAICQEKLVAIETAKEKCVFLSLDDLFKPQNLVIAWPQNSYTNTAARLFCKEALSYYRPNCGYSDV
;
A
#
# COMPACT_ATOMS: atom_id res chain seq x y z
N MET A 1 7.32 28.07 2.74
CA MET A 1 8.07 27.02 1.98
C MET A 1 7.15 25.89 1.52
N SER A 2 6.19 25.47 2.32
CA SER A 2 5.16 24.47 1.95
C SER A 2 4.47 24.77 0.61
N ASP A 3 4.18 26.04 0.34
CA ASP A 3 3.60 26.44 -0.94
C ASP A 3 4.51 26.24 -2.16
N THR A 4 5.84 26.28 -1.97
CA THR A 4 6.81 26.20 -3.09
C THR A 4 6.87 24.81 -3.71
N VAL A 5 6.97 23.76 -2.88
CA VAL A 5 6.97 22.37 -3.34
C VAL A 5 5.64 22.02 -4.00
N GLN A 6 4.53 22.40 -3.35
CA GLN A 6 3.18 22.17 -3.88
C GLN A 6 2.98 22.85 -5.25
N ILE A 7 3.42 24.10 -5.40
CA ILE A 7 3.34 24.86 -6.65
C ILE A 7 4.13 24.15 -7.76
N LEU A 8 5.38 23.75 -7.49
CA LEU A 8 6.21 23.08 -8.49
C LEU A 8 5.62 21.72 -8.88
N LYS A 9 5.16 20.92 -7.92
CA LYS A 9 4.48 19.65 -8.20
C LYS A 9 3.21 19.82 -9.03
N THR A 10 2.40 20.81 -8.70
CA THR A 10 1.18 21.10 -9.46
C THR A 10 1.50 21.56 -10.89
N LEU A 11 2.55 22.35 -11.09
CA LEU A 11 3.01 22.72 -12.44
C LEU A 11 3.39 21.50 -13.28
N LEU A 12 4.07 20.54 -12.68
CA LEU A 12 4.49 19.30 -13.36
C LEU A 12 3.29 18.39 -13.68
N SER A 13 2.41 18.18 -12.71
CA SER A 13 1.24 17.30 -12.88
C SER A 13 0.26 17.85 -13.90
N GLU A 14 0.06 19.18 -13.94
CA GLU A 14 -0.83 19.84 -14.89
C GLU A 14 -0.18 20.12 -16.26
N GLY A 15 1.15 20.04 -16.35
CA GLY A 15 1.92 20.20 -17.58
C GLY A 15 1.87 21.58 -18.24
N SER A 16 1.16 22.56 -17.64
CA SER A 16 1.07 23.94 -18.14
C SER A 16 0.81 24.95 -17.03
N PHE A 17 1.35 26.20 -17.22
CA PHE A 17 1.08 27.29 -16.28
C PHE A 17 -0.40 27.66 -16.17
N VAL A 18 -1.16 27.52 -17.26
CA VAL A 18 -2.59 27.86 -17.30
C VAL A 18 -3.37 26.86 -16.46
N SER A 19 -3.20 25.56 -16.69
CA SER A 19 -3.90 24.50 -15.95
C SER A 19 -3.52 24.51 -14.47
N ALA A 20 -2.22 24.64 -14.16
CA ALA A 20 -1.75 24.70 -12.78
C ALA A 20 -2.28 25.93 -12.03
N ALA A 21 -2.33 27.08 -12.66
CA ALA A 21 -2.92 28.29 -12.06
C ALA A 21 -4.40 28.11 -11.74
N LYS A 22 -5.16 27.49 -12.65
CA LYS A 22 -6.56 27.15 -12.43
C LYS A 22 -6.73 26.20 -11.25
N ARG A 23 -5.90 25.16 -11.16
CA ARG A 23 -5.95 24.18 -10.06
C ARG A 23 -5.56 24.79 -8.70
N LEU A 24 -4.63 25.74 -8.69
CA LEU A 24 -4.18 26.44 -7.48
C LEU A 24 -5.05 27.64 -7.11
N ALA A 25 -6.10 27.93 -7.88
CA ALA A 25 -6.98 29.10 -7.73
C ALA A 25 -6.21 30.44 -7.70
N VAL A 26 -5.18 30.58 -8.56
CA VAL A 26 -4.38 31.78 -8.73
C VAL A 26 -4.36 32.22 -10.19
N THR A 27 -3.82 33.43 -10.47
CA THR A 27 -3.64 33.87 -11.85
C THR A 27 -2.39 33.25 -12.48
N GLN A 28 -2.41 33.01 -13.78
CA GLN A 28 -1.24 32.49 -14.51
C GLN A 28 -0.04 33.47 -14.42
N SER A 29 -0.32 34.76 -14.39
CA SER A 29 0.72 35.79 -14.21
C SER A 29 1.41 35.68 -12.84
N TYR A 30 0.63 35.53 -11.76
CA TYR A 30 1.16 35.29 -10.41
C TYR A 30 2.06 34.04 -10.37
N LEU A 31 1.58 32.92 -10.91
CA LEU A 31 2.33 31.67 -10.91
C LEU A 31 3.64 31.79 -11.72
N SER A 32 3.60 32.47 -12.87
CA SER A 32 4.79 32.72 -13.68
C SER A 32 5.81 33.61 -12.96
N GLN A 33 5.34 34.68 -12.29
CA GLN A 33 6.21 35.55 -11.49
C GLN A 33 6.80 34.84 -10.27
N PHE A 34 6.01 34.00 -9.61
CA PHE A 34 6.48 33.18 -8.49
C PHE A 34 7.64 32.28 -8.91
N VAL A 35 7.49 31.54 -10.00
CA VAL A 35 8.55 30.66 -10.53
C VAL A 35 9.77 31.48 -10.95
N GLN A 36 9.59 32.63 -11.63
CA GLN A 36 10.70 33.50 -12.00
C GLN A 36 11.46 34.04 -10.78
N LYS A 37 10.76 34.44 -9.72
CA LYS A 37 11.38 34.85 -8.46
C LYS A 37 12.19 33.74 -7.83
N LEU A 38 11.66 32.52 -7.84
CA LEU A 38 12.35 31.35 -7.32
C LEU A 38 13.62 31.03 -8.15
N GLU A 39 13.50 31.03 -9.49
CA GLU A 39 14.63 30.87 -10.41
C GLU A 39 15.71 31.93 -10.20
N LYS A 40 15.29 33.19 -9.96
CA LYS A 40 16.22 34.28 -9.66
C LYS A 40 16.96 34.09 -8.34
N ASN A 41 16.27 33.60 -7.31
CA ASN A 41 16.88 33.34 -5.99
C ASN A 41 17.95 32.25 -6.06
N TYR A 42 17.72 31.19 -6.87
CA TYR A 42 18.70 30.12 -7.07
C TYR A 42 19.71 30.42 -8.19
N GLY A 43 19.50 31.45 -8.99
CA GLY A 43 20.35 31.80 -10.12
C GLY A 43 20.29 30.85 -11.32
N VAL A 44 19.30 29.97 -11.35
CA VAL A 44 19.14 28.91 -12.37
C VAL A 44 17.69 28.74 -12.80
N LYS A 45 17.50 28.21 -14.03
CA LYS A 45 16.16 27.79 -14.49
C LYS A 45 15.75 26.49 -13.83
N LEU A 46 14.54 26.47 -13.29
CA LEU A 46 13.94 25.28 -12.66
C LEU A 46 13.01 24.55 -13.63
N ILE A 47 12.28 25.29 -14.47
CA ILE A 47 11.30 24.76 -15.42
C ILE A 47 11.83 24.91 -16.84
N ASP A 48 11.82 23.83 -17.61
CA ASP A 48 11.99 23.86 -19.05
C ASP A 48 10.67 24.30 -19.70
N ARG A 49 10.65 25.56 -20.15
CA ARG A 49 9.46 26.17 -20.75
C ARG A 49 9.22 25.73 -22.20
N ASN A 50 10.20 25.06 -22.82
CA ASN A 50 10.09 24.57 -24.19
C ASN A 50 9.45 23.17 -24.24
N SER A 51 9.48 22.41 -23.16
CA SER A 51 8.88 21.09 -23.07
C SER A 51 7.35 21.15 -23.09
N ARG A 52 6.74 20.16 -23.69
CA ARG A 52 5.29 19.93 -23.66
C ARG A 52 5.05 18.44 -23.38
N PRO A 53 4.50 18.05 -22.19
CA PRO A 53 4.17 18.88 -21.01
C PRO A 53 5.41 19.53 -20.38
N LEU A 54 5.19 20.55 -19.52
CA LEU A 54 6.26 21.22 -18.76
C LEU A 54 7.06 20.22 -17.94
N GLN A 55 8.38 20.36 -17.93
CA GLN A 55 9.30 19.50 -17.19
C GLN A 55 10.27 20.35 -16.36
N LEU A 56 10.87 19.70 -15.34
CA LEU A 56 11.99 20.30 -14.63
C LEU A 56 13.27 20.24 -15.47
N THR A 57 14.12 21.23 -15.31
CA THR A 57 15.52 21.08 -15.70
C THR A 57 16.21 20.06 -14.80
N LYS A 58 17.37 19.53 -15.19
CA LYS A 58 18.14 18.62 -14.34
C LYS A 58 18.38 19.21 -12.94
N LEU A 59 18.77 20.50 -12.89
CA LEU A 59 19.02 21.20 -11.64
C LEU A 59 17.71 21.52 -10.89
N GLY A 60 16.63 21.78 -11.63
CA GLY A 60 15.30 21.97 -11.06
C GLY A 60 14.81 20.75 -10.31
N ALA A 61 15.08 19.53 -10.81
CA ALA A 61 14.75 18.29 -10.14
C ALA A 61 15.52 18.13 -8.81
N VAL A 62 16.83 18.41 -8.82
CA VAL A 62 17.66 18.37 -7.60
C VAL A 62 17.19 19.40 -6.57
N ILE A 63 16.83 20.60 -7.01
CA ILE A 63 16.34 21.65 -6.11
C ILE A 63 14.99 21.27 -5.53
N LEU A 64 14.06 20.72 -6.31
CA LEU A 64 12.78 20.26 -5.81
C LEU A 64 12.95 19.15 -4.74
N GLU A 65 13.80 18.16 -5.03
CA GLU A 65 14.12 17.10 -4.05
C GLU A 65 14.67 17.67 -2.73
N ASN A 66 15.58 18.66 -2.81
CA ASN A 66 16.12 19.27 -1.61
C ASN A 66 15.09 20.12 -0.86
N LEU A 67 14.18 20.80 -1.55
CA LEU A 67 13.07 21.53 -0.93
C LEU A 67 12.12 20.55 -0.19
N GLU A 68 11.83 19.40 -0.77
CA GLU A 68 11.05 18.33 -0.10
C GLU A 68 11.74 17.87 1.20
N LYS A 69 13.05 17.66 1.17
CA LYS A 69 13.83 17.29 2.37
C LYS A 69 13.75 18.38 3.46
N ILE A 70 13.84 19.65 3.07
CA ILE A 70 13.71 20.78 4.01
C ILE A 70 12.31 20.78 4.65
N GLU A 71 11.24 20.58 3.87
CA GLU A 71 9.87 20.50 4.42
C GLU A 71 9.72 19.33 5.42
N ILE A 72 10.32 18.18 5.12
CA ILE A 72 10.32 17.03 6.05
C ILE A 72 11.02 17.38 7.37
N ILE A 73 12.18 18.05 7.30
CA ILE A 73 12.91 18.48 8.50
C ILE A 73 12.09 19.47 9.31
N GLN A 74 11.49 20.47 8.67
CA GLN A 74 10.65 21.45 9.34
C GLN A 74 9.44 20.80 10.03
N ARG A 75 8.78 19.87 9.36
CA ARG A 75 7.67 19.11 9.93
C ARG A 75 8.11 18.32 11.17
N LYS A 76 9.20 17.54 11.06
CA LYS A 76 9.72 16.77 12.20
C LYS A 76 10.08 17.65 13.38
N THR A 77 10.63 18.84 13.13
CA THR A 77 10.92 19.81 14.18
C THR A 77 9.65 20.29 14.87
N GLN A 78 8.59 20.55 14.11
CA GLN A 78 7.30 20.95 14.70
C GLN A 78 6.67 19.79 15.51
N ASP A 79 6.78 18.56 15.03
CA ASP A 79 6.32 17.37 15.76
C ASP A 79 7.06 17.21 17.09
N MET A 80 8.39 17.43 17.10
CA MET A 80 9.19 17.43 18.36
C MET A 80 8.70 18.52 19.33
N CYS A 81 8.38 19.71 18.85
CA CYS A 81 7.84 20.78 19.71
C CYS A 81 6.45 20.41 20.27
N ASN A 82 5.57 19.83 19.45
CA ASN A 82 4.25 19.40 19.89
C ASN A 82 4.36 18.29 20.94
N ASP A 83 5.26 17.35 20.77
CA ASP A 83 5.52 16.27 21.73
C ASP A 83 6.09 16.81 23.05
N TYR A 84 7.03 17.76 23.00
CA TYR A 84 7.57 18.43 24.17
C TYR A 84 6.50 19.15 24.99
N LEU A 85 5.55 19.78 24.30
CA LEU A 85 4.41 20.45 24.92
C LEU A 85 3.26 19.48 25.29
N GLN A 86 3.44 18.17 25.08
CA GLN A 86 2.44 17.13 25.32
C GLN A 86 1.10 17.38 24.61
N LEU A 87 1.14 18.04 23.47
CA LEU A 87 -0.03 18.32 22.67
C LEU A 87 -0.45 17.05 21.91
N LYS A 88 -1.67 16.58 22.17
CA LYS A 88 -2.27 15.46 21.42
C LYS A 88 -2.84 15.95 20.09
N VAL A 89 -2.01 16.64 19.34
CA VAL A 89 -2.30 17.19 18.01
C VAL A 89 -1.18 16.80 17.06
N GLY A 90 -1.41 16.85 15.76
CA GLY A 90 -0.39 16.58 14.75
C GLY A 90 -0.94 15.84 13.56
N GLU A 91 -0.04 15.29 12.79
CA GLU A 91 -0.34 14.55 11.57
C GLU A 91 0.46 13.26 11.54
N ILE A 92 -0.16 12.18 11.10
CA ILE A 92 0.50 10.90 10.85
C ILE A 92 0.34 10.60 9.36
N ARG A 93 1.44 10.30 8.69
CA ARG A 93 1.47 9.81 7.31
C ARG A 93 1.69 8.33 7.30
N ILE A 94 0.73 7.59 6.76
CA ILE A 94 0.73 6.14 6.73
C ILE A 94 0.87 5.71 5.27
N ALA A 95 1.96 5.03 4.95
CA ALA A 95 2.16 4.43 3.63
C ALA A 95 1.66 2.98 3.61
N SER A 96 0.86 2.65 2.61
CA SER A 96 0.34 1.29 2.41
C SER A 96 -0.12 1.13 0.96
N ASN A 97 -0.43 -0.07 0.51
CA ASN A 97 -1.15 -0.22 -0.75
C ASN A 97 -2.68 -0.16 -0.55
N SER A 98 -3.42 0.08 -1.64
CA SER A 98 -4.87 0.25 -1.58
C SER A 98 -5.61 -0.95 -0.98
N GLU A 99 -5.22 -2.16 -1.31
CA GLU A 99 -5.86 -3.38 -0.79
C GLU A 99 -5.66 -3.51 0.73
N ARG A 100 -4.44 -3.22 1.24
CA ARG A 100 -4.14 -3.28 2.69
C ARG A 100 -4.82 -2.15 3.43
N THR A 101 -4.83 -0.95 2.84
CA THR A 101 -5.56 0.18 3.39
C THR A 101 -7.04 -0.17 3.58
N SER A 102 -7.67 -0.79 2.59
CA SER A 102 -9.08 -1.17 2.66
C SER A 102 -9.37 -2.34 3.62
N ALA A 103 -8.46 -3.32 3.72
CA ALA A 103 -8.70 -4.54 4.50
C ALA A 103 -8.31 -4.40 5.98
N VAL A 104 -7.25 -3.65 6.29
CA VAL A 104 -6.61 -3.67 7.61
C VAL A 104 -6.84 -2.38 8.39
N LEU A 105 -6.78 -1.23 7.74
CA LEU A 105 -6.79 0.05 8.44
C LEU A 105 -8.15 0.55 8.94
N PRO A 106 -9.30 0.32 8.29
CA PRO A 106 -10.55 0.96 8.69
C PRO A 106 -10.94 0.76 10.16
N PRO A 107 -10.89 -0.46 10.75
CA PRO A 107 -11.26 -0.63 12.15
C PRO A 107 -10.28 0.05 13.11
N VAL A 108 -8.99 0.07 12.79
CA VAL A 108 -7.96 0.76 13.57
C VAL A 108 -8.15 2.27 13.51
N ILE A 109 -8.35 2.82 12.30
CA ILE A 109 -8.61 4.24 12.09
C ILE A 109 -9.86 4.69 12.84
N ALA A 110 -10.94 3.92 12.77
CA ALA A 110 -12.19 4.22 13.47
C ALA A 110 -12.00 4.26 14.98
N SER A 111 -11.23 3.33 15.56
CA SER A 111 -10.92 3.30 16.98
C SER A 111 -10.00 4.48 17.37
N PHE A 112 -8.94 4.71 16.60
CA PHE A 112 -7.97 5.77 16.83
C PHE A 112 -8.62 7.17 16.77
N ASN A 113 -9.43 7.43 15.74
CA ASN A 113 -10.08 8.73 15.55
C ASN A 113 -11.06 9.07 16.70
N ARG A 114 -11.73 8.07 17.28
CA ARG A 114 -12.57 8.29 18.49
C ARG A 114 -11.75 8.71 19.70
N LYS A 115 -10.53 8.17 19.85
CA LYS A 115 -9.65 8.48 21.00
C LYS A 115 -8.85 9.79 20.81
N PHE A 116 -8.50 10.10 19.57
CA PHE A 116 -7.60 11.18 19.20
C PHE A 116 -8.15 12.00 18.02
N PRO A 117 -9.30 12.67 18.15
CA PRO A 117 -9.98 13.35 17.04
C PRO A 117 -9.20 14.54 16.45
N ASN A 118 -8.21 15.06 17.19
CA ASN A 118 -7.40 16.21 16.77
C ASN A 118 -6.11 15.80 16.04
N ILE A 119 -5.87 14.50 15.84
CA ILE A 119 -4.73 14.00 15.07
C ILE A 119 -5.20 13.70 13.64
N ARG A 120 -4.57 14.35 12.66
CA ARG A 120 -4.84 14.13 11.24
C ARG A 120 -4.16 12.83 10.77
N LEU A 121 -4.88 12.02 10.00
CA LEU A 121 -4.34 10.85 9.33
C LEU A 121 -4.28 11.11 7.82
N ASN A 122 -3.08 11.06 7.25
CA ASN A 122 -2.83 11.10 5.81
C ASN A 122 -2.43 9.71 5.33
N LEU A 123 -3.19 9.15 4.39
CA LEU A 123 -2.98 7.82 3.85
C LEU A 123 -2.40 7.92 2.44
N GLU A 124 -1.17 7.45 2.27
CA GLU A 124 -0.53 7.25 0.96
C GLU A 124 -0.72 5.78 0.57
N PHE A 125 -1.63 5.51 -0.39
CA PHE A 125 -2.10 4.14 -0.63
C PHE A 125 -1.99 3.65 -2.08
N ASN A 126 -1.67 4.50 -3.05
CA ASN A 126 -1.47 4.10 -4.46
C ASN A 126 -0.06 3.56 -4.71
N LEU A 127 0.43 2.72 -3.78
CA LEU A 127 1.80 2.26 -3.76
C LEU A 127 1.87 0.75 -4.02
N HIS A 128 2.98 0.32 -4.59
CA HIS A 128 3.42 -1.05 -4.42
C HIS A 128 3.98 -1.24 -3.01
N LEU A 129 3.91 -2.46 -2.46
CA LEU A 129 4.34 -2.70 -1.08
C LEU A 129 5.84 -2.47 -0.84
N ASP A 130 6.67 -2.62 -1.87
CA ASP A 130 8.10 -2.29 -1.87
C ASP A 130 8.35 -0.77 -1.81
N GLU A 131 7.50 0.07 -2.44
CA GLU A 131 7.60 1.53 -2.38
C GLU A 131 7.32 2.10 -1.00
N VAL A 132 6.62 1.35 -0.14
CA VAL A 132 6.38 1.74 1.26
C VAL A 132 7.68 1.98 2.01
N CYS A 133 8.68 1.11 1.80
CA CYS A 133 10.00 1.25 2.42
C CYS A 133 10.72 2.52 1.98
N ASP A 134 10.63 2.87 0.70
CA ASP A 134 11.25 4.08 0.15
C ASP A 134 10.66 5.35 0.78
N LEU A 135 9.34 5.41 0.96
CA LEU A 135 8.69 6.56 1.59
C LEU A 135 9.07 6.69 3.07
N LEU A 136 9.26 5.58 3.78
CA LEU A 136 9.73 5.59 5.16
C LEU A 136 11.16 6.13 5.27
N ILE A 137 12.09 5.64 4.43
CA ILE A 137 13.50 6.11 4.41
C ILE A 137 13.57 7.59 4.05
N GLN A 138 12.79 8.02 3.05
CA GLN A 138 12.73 9.42 2.65
C GLN A 138 12.07 10.33 3.69
N GLY A 139 11.46 9.78 4.76
CA GLY A 139 10.71 10.52 5.76
C GLY A 139 9.40 11.13 5.24
N LYS A 140 8.93 10.68 4.08
CA LYS A 140 7.64 11.06 3.48
C LYS A 140 6.46 10.38 4.18
N ALA A 141 6.68 9.19 4.75
CA ALA A 141 5.77 8.51 5.65
C ALA A 141 6.39 8.36 7.06
N ASP A 142 5.53 8.34 8.07
CA ASP A 142 5.92 8.12 9.46
C ASP A 142 5.81 6.65 9.83
N ILE A 143 4.82 5.94 9.24
CA ILE A 143 4.52 4.53 9.45
C ILE A 143 4.24 3.87 8.11
N GLY A 144 4.66 2.61 7.97
CA GLY A 144 4.37 1.76 6.80
C GLY A 144 3.61 0.50 7.19
N ILE A 145 2.66 0.10 6.36
CA ILE A 145 2.02 -1.22 6.42
C ILE A 145 2.52 -2.01 5.20
N THR A 146 3.34 -3.02 5.45
CA THR A 146 3.98 -3.82 4.40
C THR A 146 4.22 -5.26 4.88
N PHE A 147 4.86 -6.10 4.06
CA PHE A 147 5.26 -7.43 4.50
C PHE A 147 6.62 -7.42 5.18
N GLU A 148 6.74 -8.22 6.23
CA GLU A 148 8.00 -8.41 6.96
C GLU A 148 9.17 -8.79 6.03
N SER A 149 8.89 -9.60 5.01
CA SER A 149 9.89 -10.05 4.02
C SER A 149 10.48 -8.94 3.14
N LEU A 150 9.85 -7.76 3.12
CA LEU A 150 10.32 -6.58 2.37
C LEU A 150 11.17 -5.63 3.21
N LEU A 151 11.24 -5.86 4.52
CA LEU A 151 11.97 -4.98 5.43
C LEU A 151 13.44 -5.41 5.54
N SER A 152 14.32 -4.41 5.53
CA SER A 152 15.71 -4.56 5.96
C SER A 152 15.84 -4.40 7.48
N ARG A 153 17.07 -4.60 8.01
CA ARG A 153 17.34 -4.43 9.45
C ARG A 153 17.27 -2.97 9.94
N GLU A 154 17.02 -2.03 9.05
CA GLU A 154 16.94 -0.59 9.38
C GLU A 154 15.57 -0.15 9.88
N TYR A 155 14.63 -1.08 10.00
CA TYR A 155 13.27 -0.81 10.44
C TYR A 155 12.98 -1.49 11.78
N ASN A 156 12.21 -0.79 12.61
CA ASN A 156 11.43 -1.41 13.67
C ASN A 156 10.11 -1.90 13.05
N ALA A 157 9.68 -3.09 13.42
CA ALA A 157 8.44 -3.63 12.93
C ALA A 157 7.75 -4.53 13.95
N TYR A 158 6.41 -4.47 13.95
CA TYR A 158 5.57 -5.39 14.70
C TYR A 158 4.56 -6.06 13.77
N THR A 159 4.43 -7.37 13.90
CA THR A 159 3.44 -8.12 13.12
C THR A 159 2.04 -7.77 13.57
N LEU A 160 1.21 -7.30 12.65
CA LEU A 160 -0.22 -7.09 12.85
C LEU A 160 -0.97 -8.40 12.74
N LEU A 161 -0.76 -9.11 11.63
CA LEU A 161 -1.41 -10.39 11.34
C LEU A 161 -0.55 -11.23 10.40
N SER A 162 -0.82 -12.54 10.40
CA SER A 162 -0.29 -13.48 9.40
C SER A 162 -1.39 -13.85 8.42
N GLU A 163 -1.04 -13.97 7.15
CA GLU A 163 -1.96 -14.28 6.07
C GLU A 163 -1.59 -15.56 5.35
N ASN A 164 -2.57 -16.42 5.20
CA ASN A 164 -2.49 -17.63 4.40
C ASN A 164 -2.87 -17.35 2.95
N TYR A 165 -2.53 -18.29 2.08
CA TYR A 165 -2.90 -18.27 0.68
C TYR A 165 -4.00 -19.27 0.38
N LEU A 166 -4.95 -18.86 -0.44
CA LEU A 166 -6.03 -19.67 -0.94
C LEU A 166 -5.97 -19.77 -2.46
N LEU A 167 -6.29 -20.93 -3.01
CA LEU A 167 -6.66 -21.06 -4.40
C LEU A 167 -8.16 -20.84 -4.53
N ALA A 168 -8.56 -19.81 -5.24
CA ALA A 168 -9.95 -19.51 -5.57
C ALA A 168 -10.31 -20.16 -6.92
N LEU A 169 -11.43 -20.86 -6.95
CA LEU A 169 -12.02 -21.50 -8.13
C LEU A 169 -13.46 -21.01 -8.32
N PRO A 170 -13.98 -20.95 -9.55
CA PRO A 170 -15.40 -20.70 -9.77
C PRO A 170 -16.25 -21.73 -9.06
N ARG A 171 -17.40 -21.33 -8.52
CA ARG A 171 -18.32 -22.25 -7.88
C ARG A 171 -19.15 -23.01 -8.91
N THR A 172 -18.77 -24.22 -9.23
CA THR A 172 -19.43 -25.16 -10.15
C THR A 172 -19.75 -26.46 -9.43
N GLU A 173 -20.54 -27.35 -10.04
CA GLU A 173 -20.84 -28.67 -9.51
C GLU A 173 -19.56 -29.48 -9.21
N GLU A 174 -18.54 -29.38 -10.08
CA GLU A 174 -17.26 -30.09 -9.88
C GLU A 174 -16.40 -29.47 -8.79
N THR A 175 -16.30 -28.13 -8.75
CA THR A 175 -15.38 -27.46 -7.83
C THR A 175 -15.87 -27.49 -6.39
N VAL A 176 -17.18 -27.57 -6.12
CA VAL A 176 -17.72 -27.74 -4.79
C VAL A 176 -17.40 -29.10 -4.16
N LEU A 177 -17.00 -30.10 -4.98
CA LEU A 177 -16.56 -31.41 -4.49
C LEU A 177 -15.14 -31.35 -3.89
N ILE A 178 -14.32 -30.40 -4.31
CA ILE A 178 -12.93 -30.27 -3.87
C ILE A 178 -12.65 -29.04 -3.03
N GLY A 179 -13.45 -27.97 -3.16
CA GLY A 179 -13.28 -26.71 -2.45
C GLY A 179 -14.39 -26.42 -1.45
N SER A 180 -14.13 -25.48 -0.57
CA SER A 180 -15.08 -24.99 0.42
C SER A 180 -15.55 -23.57 0.09
N PRO A 181 -16.79 -23.18 0.44
CA PRO A 181 -17.18 -21.77 0.38
C PRO A 181 -16.26 -20.94 1.31
N TYR A 182 -16.33 -19.63 1.19
CA TYR A 182 -15.58 -18.76 2.12
C TYR A 182 -15.99 -19.05 3.58
N SER A 183 -14.99 -19.25 4.43
CA SER A 183 -15.18 -19.51 5.86
C SER A 183 -14.54 -18.40 6.69
N VAL A 184 -15.32 -17.82 7.60
CA VAL A 184 -14.84 -16.81 8.57
C VAL A 184 -13.81 -17.40 9.52
N ASP A 185 -13.95 -18.71 9.85
CA ASP A 185 -13.04 -19.42 10.75
C ASP A 185 -11.70 -19.79 10.09
N GLY A 186 -11.50 -19.47 8.82
CA GLY A 186 -10.27 -19.81 8.07
C GLY A 186 -10.08 -21.31 7.83
N ARG A 187 -11.15 -22.11 7.95
CA ARG A 187 -11.09 -23.55 7.77
C ARG A 187 -11.39 -23.93 6.35
N TYR A 188 -10.35 -24.18 5.59
CA TYR A 188 -10.45 -24.61 4.19
C TYR A 188 -9.86 -26.01 4.04
N ARG A 189 -10.45 -26.81 3.14
CA ARG A 189 -9.83 -28.07 2.72
C ARG A 189 -8.47 -27.77 2.08
N LYS A 190 -7.45 -28.53 2.47
CA LYS A 190 -6.11 -28.40 1.87
C LYS A 190 -6.12 -28.95 0.44
N LEU A 191 -5.38 -28.29 -0.41
CA LEU A 191 -5.11 -28.73 -1.77
C LEU A 191 -4.46 -30.11 -1.78
N GLN A 192 -4.91 -31.00 -2.67
CA GLN A 192 -4.36 -32.33 -2.86
C GLN A 192 -3.99 -32.56 -4.32
N LYS A 193 -3.03 -33.47 -4.58
CA LYS A 193 -2.57 -33.77 -5.95
C LYS A 193 -3.71 -34.28 -6.86
N GLN A 194 -4.65 -35.02 -6.31
CA GLN A 194 -5.82 -35.52 -7.03
C GLN A 194 -6.75 -34.44 -7.56
N ASP A 195 -6.68 -33.22 -6.99
CA ASP A 195 -7.51 -32.10 -7.42
C ASP A 195 -7.07 -31.53 -8.78
N ALA A 196 -5.88 -31.94 -9.25
CA ALA A 196 -5.29 -31.49 -10.53
C ALA A 196 -6.25 -31.63 -11.72
N GLU A 197 -7.01 -32.72 -11.80
CA GLU A 197 -7.97 -33.01 -12.87
C GLU A 197 -9.06 -31.93 -13.01
N ILE A 198 -9.51 -31.37 -11.89
CA ILE A 198 -10.52 -30.32 -11.87
C ILE A 198 -9.85 -28.97 -12.08
N ILE A 199 -8.74 -28.70 -11.38
CA ILE A 199 -8.07 -27.39 -11.40
C ILE A 199 -7.54 -27.04 -12.80
N ARG A 200 -6.97 -28.01 -13.55
CA ARG A 200 -6.41 -27.79 -14.90
C ARG A 200 -7.44 -27.29 -15.92
N LYS A 201 -8.74 -27.40 -15.64
CA LYS A 201 -9.81 -26.90 -16.50
C LYS A 201 -9.89 -25.36 -16.44
N PHE A 202 -9.33 -24.74 -15.40
CA PHE A 202 -9.40 -23.31 -15.15
C PHE A 202 -8.01 -22.68 -15.34
N PRO A 203 -7.82 -21.81 -16.35
CA PRO A 203 -6.55 -21.14 -16.53
C PRO A 203 -6.25 -20.22 -15.33
N MET A 204 -4.96 -20.08 -14.97
CA MET A 204 -4.52 -19.23 -13.86
C MET A 204 -4.57 -17.76 -14.24
N ILE A 205 -5.34 -16.97 -13.49
CA ILE A 205 -5.37 -15.52 -13.57
C ILE A 205 -4.23 -15.00 -12.69
N ASN A 206 -3.14 -14.56 -13.33
CA ASN A 206 -1.92 -14.16 -12.66
C ASN A 206 -1.88 -12.66 -12.34
N THR A 207 -0.92 -12.32 -11.50
CA THR A 207 -0.37 -10.98 -11.39
C THR A 207 1.04 -10.97 -12.01
N TYR A 208 1.50 -9.83 -12.49
CA TYR A 208 2.84 -9.66 -13.06
C TYR A 208 4.00 -10.01 -12.08
N ARG A 209 3.71 -10.33 -10.82
CA ARG A 209 4.71 -10.56 -9.76
C ARG A 209 4.62 -11.94 -9.11
N HIS A 210 3.82 -12.88 -9.61
CA HIS A 210 3.57 -14.16 -8.91
C HIS A 210 3.69 -15.39 -9.83
N GLU A 211 4.49 -15.31 -10.87
CA GLU A 211 4.80 -16.45 -11.76
C GLU A 211 5.38 -17.62 -10.97
N GLU A 212 6.30 -17.36 -10.03
CA GLU A 212 6.89 -18.37 -9.16
C GLU A 212 5.87 -19.20 -8.37
N ARG A 213 4.75 -18.58 -7.95
CA ARG A 213 3.69 -19.30 -7.22
C ARG A 213 2.88 -20.19 -8.13
N GLN A 214 2.63 -19.80 -9.36
CA GLN A 214 2.00 -20.65 -10.35
C GLN A 214 2.88 -21.86 -10.69
N GLU A 215 4.17 -21.67 -10.88
CA GLU A 215 5.12 -22.74 -11.13
C GLU A 215 5.16 -23.72 -9.95
N SER A 216 5.21 -23.22 -8.73
CA SER A 216 5.18 -24.04 -7.52
C SER A 216 3.88 -24.86 -7.41
N LEU A 217 2.74 -24.25 -7.75
CA LEU A 217 1.44 -24.92 -7.77
C LEU A 217 1.39 -26.00 -8.87
N SER A 218 1.84 -25.68 -10.08
CA SER A 218 1.94 -26.62 -11.20
C SER A 218 2.83 -27.83 -10.86
N LYS A 219 3.98 -27.57 -10.26
CA LYS A 219 4.90 -28.61 -9.80
C LYS A 219 4.27 -29.51 -8.73
N PHE A 220 3.56 -28.95 -7.77
CA PHE A 220 2.87 -29.73 -6.73
C PHE A 220 1.78 -30.62 -7.32
N LEU A 221 0.98 -30.08 -8.24
CA LEU A 221 -0.10 -30.82 -8.90
C LEU A 221 0.39 -31.83 -9.93
N GLY A 222 1.65 -31.74 -10.34
CA GLY A 222 2.22 -32.60 -11.40
C GLY A 222 1.60 -32.34 -12.77
N THR A 223 1.05 -31.14 -13.00
CA THR A 223 0.43 -30.74 -14.26
C THR A 223 0.75 -29.29 -14.58
N ASP A 224 0.92 -28.98 -15.86
CA ASP A 224 1.11 -27.60 -16.30
C ASP A 224 -0.24 -26.84 -16.27
N LEU A 225 -0.30 -25.79 -15.48
CA LEU A 225 -1.47 -24.94 -15.41
C LEU A 225 -1.38 -23.84 -16.45
N LYS A 226 -2.31 -23.84 -17.38
CA LYS A 226 -2.38 -22.81 -18.42
C LYS A 226 -2.54 -21.44 -17.77
N THR A 227 -1.79 -20.47 -18.25
CA THR A 227 -1.97 -19.05 -17.87
C THR A 227 -3.14 -18.47 -18.66
N SER A 228 -3.99 -17.73 -17.98
CA SER A 228 -5.04 -16.94 -18.62
C SER A 228 -4.42 -15.82 -19.47
N ASN A 229 -5.11 -15.42 -20.53
CA ASN A 229 -4.79 -14.20 -21.27
C ASN A 229 -5.16 -12.90 -20.53
N ILE A 230 -5.70 -13.03 -19.31
CA ILE A 230 -6.07 -11.93 -18.42
C ILE A 230 -5.14 -11.95 -17.21
N SER A 231 -4.51 -10.81 -16.94
CA SER A 231 -3.75 -10.56 -15.73
C SER A 231 -4.46 -9.50 -14.88
N ALA A 232 -4.51 -9.71 -13.58
CA ALA A 232 -5.15 -8.77 -12.66
C ALA A 232 -4.31 -8.56 -11.41
N LEU A 233 -4.00 -7.29 -11.11
CA LEU A 233 -3.12 -6.92 -10.01
C LEU A 233 -3.77 -7.16 -8.64
N THR A 234 -5.02 -6.72 -8.47
CA THR A 234 -5.72 -6.76 -7.18
C THR A 234 -6.46 -8.08 -6.95
N VAL A 235 -6.60 -8.49 -5.69
CA VAL A 235 -7.41 -9.66 -5.31
C VAL A 235 -8.87 -9.46 -5.72
N GLN A 236 -9.40 -8.25 -5.57
CA GLN A 236 -10.74 -7.88 -6.00
C GLN A 236 -11.00 -8.25 -7.47
N ASN A 237 -10.12 -7.80 -8.36
CA ASN A 237 -10.28 -8.07 -9.80
C ASN A 237 -10.14 -9.57 -10.09
N ARG A 238 -9.16 -10.25 -9.48
CA ARG A 238 -9.00 -11.70 -9.66
C ARG A 238 -10.23 -12.48 -9.22
N LEU A 239 -10.76 -12.21 -8.02
CA LEU A 239 -11.97 -12.87 -7.54
C LEU A 239 -13.19 -12.58 -8.42
N SER A 240 -13.31 -11.35 -8.92
CA SER A 240 -14.39 -10.99 -9.84
C SER A 240 -14.33 -11.81 -11.13
N PHE A 241 -13.13 -12.02 -11.70
CA PHE A 241 -12.96 -12.87 -12.88
C PHE A 241 -13.17 -14.36 -12.59
N VAL A 242 -12.68 -14.84 -11.44
CA VAL A 242 -12.96 -16.22 -10.98
C VAL A 242 -14.46 -16.43 -10.83
N ALA A 243 -15.18 -15.50 -10.21
CA ALA A 243 -16.63 -15.58 -10.02
C ALA A 243 -17.44 -15.60 -11.35
N GLN A 244 -16.85 -15.17 -12.46
CA GLN A 244 -17.41 -15.25 -13.80
C GLN A 244 -16.96 -16.51 -14.57
N GLY A 245 -16.22 -17.41 -13.95
CA GLY A 245 -15.76 -18.65 -14.57
C GLY A 245 -14.58 -18.50 -15.53
N ILE A 246 -13.88 -17.34 -15.54
CA ILE A 246 -12.79 -17.07 -16.49
C ILE A 246 -11.55 -17.92 -16.16
N GLY A 247 -11.33 -18.27 -14.89
CA GLY A 247 -10.17 -19.03 -14.46
C GLY A 247 -10.11 -19.25 -12.97
N CYS A 248 -8.93 -19.59 -12.46
CA CYS A 248 -8.64 -19.71 -11.03
C CYS A 248 -7.55 -18.70 -10.61
N ALA A 249 -7.43 -18.40 -9.31
CA ALA A 249 -6.47 -17.43 -8.83
C ALA A 249 -5.94 -17.75 -7.42
N ILE A 250 -4.67 -17.44 -7.17
CA ILE A 250 -4.10 -17.44 -5.82
C ILE A 250 -4.41 -16.10 -5.17
N CYS A 251 -5.05 -16.14 -4.00
CA CYS A 251 -5.48 -14.96 -3.26
C CYS A 251 -5.04 -15.04 -1.80
N GLN A 252 -4.84 -13.88 -1.18
CA GLN A 252 -4.59 -13.80 0.25
C GLN A 252 -5.92 -13.84 1.01
N GLU A 253 -6.00 -14.68 2.03
CA GLU A 253 -7.22 -14.95 2.78
C GLU A 253 -7.89 -13.69 3.34
N LYS A 254 -7.09 -12.78 3.93
CA LYS A 254 -7.65 -11.56 4.55
C LYS A 254 -8.21 -10.57 3.53
N LEU A 255 -7.67 -10.56 2.30
CA LEU A 255 -8.23 -9.75 1.22
C LEU A 255 -9.49 -10.38 0.64
N VAL A 256 -9.56 -11.71 0.54
CA VAL A 256 -10.79 -12.42 0.15
C VAL A 256 -11.96 -12.06 1.08
N ALA A 257 -11.69 -11.90 2.38
CA ALA A 257 -12.70 -11.64 3.39
C ALA A 257 -13.58 -10.41 3.08
N ILE A 258 -13.00 -9.36 2.52
CA ILE A 258 -13.70 -8.10 2.23
C ILE A 258 -14.40 -8.08 0.86
N GLU A 259 -14.19 -9.09 0.01
CA GLU A 259 -14.69 -9.09 -1.37
C GLU A 259 -16.04 -9.81 -1.48
N THR A 260 -17.00 -9.17 -2.14
CA THR A 260 -18.34 -9.75 -2.36
C THR A 260 -18.33 -10.91 -3.36
N ALA A 261 -17.41 -10.89 -4.33
CA ALA A 261 -17.26 -11.94 -5.33
C ALA A 261 -16.94 -13.32 -4.74
N LYS A 262 -16.47 -13.40 -3.48
CA LYS A 262 -16.17 -14.66 -2.77
C LYS A 262 -17.37 -15.61 -2.67
N GLU A 263 -18.59 -15.11 -2.64
CA GLU A 263 -19.80 -15.91 -2.55
C GLU A 263 -20.00 -16.83 -3.78
N LYS A 264 -19.43 -16.45 -4.92
CA LYS A 264 -19.45 -17.22 -6.17
C LYS A 264 -18.20 -18.05 -6.40
N CYS A 265 -17.37 -18.18 -5.39
CA CYS A 265 -16.11 -18.93 -5.44
C CYS A 265 -16.11 -20.07 -4.44
N VAL A 266 -15.24 -21.05 -4.66
CA VAL A 266 -14.82 -22.04 -3.69
C VAL A 266 -13.32 -21.92 -3.48
N PHE A 267 -12.84 -22.33 -2.32
CA PHE A 267 -11.46 -22.09 -1.89
C PHE A 267 -10.79 -23.38 -1.42
N LEU A 268 -9.49 -23.50 -1.71
CA LEU A 268 -8.59 -24.52 -1.19
C LEU A 268 -7.45 -23.83 -0.45
N SER A 269 -7.07 -24.35 0.72
CA SER A 269 -5.88 -23.87 1.45
C SER A 269 -4.60 -24.30 0.68
N LEU A 270 -3.65 -23.38 0.62
CA LEU A 270 -2.32 -23.57 0.06
C LEU A 270 -1.22 -23.62 1.14
N ASP A 271 -1.58 -23.87 2.40
CA ASP A 271 -0.67 -23.81 3.57
C ASP A 271 0.51 -24.78 3.46
N ASP A 272 0.31 -25.92 2.77
CA ASP A 272 1.39 -26.91 2.56
C ASP A 272 2.38 -26.47 1.44
N LEU A 273 2.00 -25.49 0.61
CA LEU A 273 2.83 -24.96 -0.47
C LEU A 273 3.50 -23.64 -0.10
N PHE A 274 2.78 -22.78 0.56
CA PHE A 274 3.25 -21.41 0.83
C PHE A 274 3.19 -21.12 2.32
N LYS A 275 4.30 -20.63 2.86
CA LYS A 275 4.33 -20.14 4.23
C LYS A 275 3.45 -18.89 4.34
N PRO A 276 2.76 -18.71 5.49
CA PRO A 276 2.05 -17.48 5.78
C PRO A 276 2.97 -16.27 5.65
N GLN A 277 2.42 -15.15 5.18
CA GLN A 277 3.13 -13.88 5.16
C GLN A 277 2.70 -13.01 6.32
N ASN A 278 3.68 -12.46 7.04
CA ASN A 278 3.44 -11.51 8.12
C ASN A 278 3.24 -10.11 7.55
N LEU A 279 2.06 -9.54 7.75
CA LEU A 279 1.80 -8.13 7.56
C LEU A 279 2.22 -7.39 8.81
N VAL A 280 3.05 -6.38 8.64
CA VAL A 280 3.65 -5.63 9.74
C VAL A 280 3.31 -4.15 9.66
N ILE A 281 3.31 -3.50 10.82
CA ILE A 281 3.43 -2.05 10.95
C ILE A 281 4.90 -1.73 11.23
N ALA A 282 5.50 -0.83 10.45
CA ALA A 282 6.93 -0.58 10.47
C ALA A 282 7.26 0.92 10.44
N TRP A 283 8.43 1.28 11.00
CA TRP A 283 9.02 2.62 10.94
C TRP A 283 10.55 2.53 11.02
N PRO A 284 11.30 3.55 10.51
CA PRO A 284 12.75 3.52 10.53
C PRO A 284 13.32 3.56 11.94
N GLN A 285 14.36 2.76 12.24
CA GLN A 285 14.99 2.71 13.58
C GLN A 285 15.63 4.04 14.00
N ASN A 286 16.31 4.69 13.06
CA ASN A 286 17.11 5.89 13.31
C ASN A 286 16.34 7.20 12.98
N SER A 287 15.01 7.16 12.93
CA SER A 287 14.19 8.34 12.66
C SER A 287 13.36 8.69 13.89
N TYR A 288 13.21 9.98 14.13
CA TYR A 288 12.25 10.46 15.12
C TYR A 288 10.84 10.00 14.73
N THR A 289 10.20 9.28 15.64
CA THR A 289 8.81 8.86 15.52
C THR A 289 7.99 9.67 16.52
N ASN A 290 7.09 10.50 16.02
CA ASN A 290 6.28 11.38 16.84
C ASN A 290 5.30 10.59 17.73
N THR A 291 4.83 11.21 18.81
CA THR A 291 3.91 10.59 19.77
C THR A 291 2.61 10.12 19.09
N ALA A 292 2.10 10.87 18.13
CA ALA A 292 0.90 10.49 17.41
C ALA A 292 1.09 9.16 16.65
N ALA A 293 2.22 8.98 15.96
CA ALA A 293 2.56 7.73 15.26
C ALA A 293 2.70 6.55 16.23
N ARG A 294 3.37 6.74 17.38
CA ARG A 294 3.46 5.71 18.43
C ARG A 294 2.09 5.31 18.98
N LEU A 295 1.22 6.28 19.24
CA LEU A 295 -0.16 6.02 19.67
C LEU A 295 -0.95 5.22 18.64
N PHE A 296 -0.77 5.52 17.34
CA PHE A 296 -1.41 4.76 16.27
C PHE A 296 -0.90 3.33 16.20
N CYS A 297 0.42 3.12 16.32
CA CYS A 297 1.01 1.78 16.37
C CYS A 297 0.44 0.97 17.54
N LYS A 298 0.35 1.56 18.74
CA LYS A 298 -0.26 0.92 19.92
C LYS A 298 -1.72 0.54 19.67
N GLU A 299 -2.50 1.41 19.05
CA GLU A 299 -3.90 1.13 18.73
C GLU A 299 -4.03 -0.02 17.73
N ALA A 300 -3.21 -0.02 16.66
CA ALA A 300 -3.21 -1.08 15.66
C ALA A 300 -2.83 -2.44 16.27
N LEU A 301 -1.82 -2.47 17.10
CA LEU A 301 -1.37 -3.67 17.80
C LEU A 301 -2.43 -4.16 18.80
N SER A 302 -3.01 -3.27 19.58
CA SER A 302 -4.10 -3.62 20.51
C SER A 302 -5.31 -4.21 19.79
N TYR A 303 -5.62 -3.75 18.59
CA TYR A 303 -6.72 -4.28 17.78
C TYR A 303 -6.42 -5.69 17.25
N TYR A 304 -5.24 -5.90 16.67
CA TYR A 304 -4.89 -7.17 16.02
C TYR A 304 -4.27 -8.22 16.95
N ARG A 305 -3.67 -7.79 18.05
CA ARG A 305 -2.97 -8.65 19.02
C ARG A 305 -3.29 -8.25 20.47
N PRO A 306 -4.54 -8.34 20.92
CA PRO A 306 -4.96 -7.82 22.24
C PRO A 306 -4.22 -8.46 23.42
N ASN A 307 -3.61 -9.64 23.24
CA ASN A 307 -2.94 -10.40 24.32
C ASN A 307 -1.41 -10.21 24.35
N CYS A 308 -0.83 -9.36 23.52
CA CYS A 308 0.60 -9.08 23.53
C CYS A 308 0.87 -7.80 24.34
N GLY A 309 1.78 -7.85 25.30
CA GLY A 309 2.28 -6.64 25.98
C GLY A 309 3.17 -5.82 25.06
N TYR A 310 2.86 -4.55 24.89
CA TYR A 310 3.58 -3.62 24.01
C TYR A 310 4.19 -2.48 24.83
N SER A 311 5.15 -2.81 25.72
CA SER A 311 5.82 -1.84 26.59
C SER A 311 6.75 -0.88 25.83
N ASP A 312 7.23 -1.27 24.63
CA ASP A 312 8.36 -0.64 23.96
C ASP A 312 8.01 0.07 22.63
N VAL A 313 6.73 0.33 22.37
CA VAL A 313 6.27 1.10 21.18
C VAL A 313 6.12 2.58 21.50
#